data_25b5aa7acc5c0469c2ce305d43c29db7
#
_entry.id   25b5aa7acc5c0469c2ce305d43c29db7
#
_cell.length_a   1.000
_cell.length_b   1.000
_cell.length_c   1.000
_cell.angle_alpha   90.00
_cell.angle_beta   90.00
_cell.angle_gamma   90.00
#
_symmetry.space_group_name_H-M   'P 1'
#
loop_
_entity.id
_entity.type
_entity.pdbx_description
1 polymer ?
#
loop_
_entity_poly.entity_id
_entity_poly.type
_entity_poly.pdbx_seq_one_letter_code
_entity_poly.pdbx_strand_id
1 'polypeptide(L)'
;MSYLKQQKEAGVFGSIIVLVNSEQAMELGWLDEYDVDACLVVGRPGAVGYTGIVNVLTGAANPSGRLVDTYASNSLSAPATVFAGENTQTWANLDWVENNDVDFGTDGSENNWIVYAEGIYVGYKYYETRYEDTVLKAGNADSTKGSSTGNAWNYADEVSFTFGDGLSYTTFEQKLDQVKYNAETDSYEAEVTVTNTGDVAGRDVVEFYAQTPYGDYEKENHVEKAAVQFVGMGKTKPVSYTHLRA
;
A
#
# COMPACT_ATOMS: atom_id res chain seq x y z
N MET A 1 23.67 -5.34 -0.14
CA MET A 1 22.99 -6.61 0.17
C MET A 1 23.76 -7.84 -0.33
N SER A 2 24.28 -7.88 -1.56
CA SER A 2 25.02 -9.05 -2.12
C SER A 2 26.11 -9.61 -1.18
N TYR A 3 26.91 -8.75 -0.54
CA TYR A 3 27.90 -9.18 0.43
C TYR A 3 27.27 -9.89 1.65
N LEU A 4 26.18 -9.37 2.18
CA LEU A 4 25.49 -10.01 3.31
C LEU A 4 24.92 -11.38 2.92
N LYS A 5 24.32 -11.50 1.73
CA LYS A 5 23.86 -12.78 1.20
C LYS A 5 25.01 -13.80 1.12
N GLN A 6 26.15 -13.42 0.59
CA GLN A 6 27.35 -14.30 0.53
C GLN A 6 27.82 -14.73 1.93
N GLN A 7 27.79 -13.84 2.94
CA GLN A 7 28.20 -14.18 4.29
C GLN A 7 27.18 -15.13 4.97
N LYS A 8 25.88 -14.95 4.71
CA LYS A 8 24.85 -15.89 5.15
C LYS A 8 25.05 -17.26 4.53
N GLU A 9 25.26 -17.33 3.21
CA GLU A 9 25.56 -18.56 2.47
C GLU A 9 26.83 -19.26 2.99
N ALA A 10 27.85 -18.49 3.40
CA ALA A 10 29.06 -19.00 4.02
C ALA A 10 28.90 -19.41 5.49
N GLY A 11 27.72 -19.28 6.08
CA GLY A 11 27.41 -19.65 7.46
C GLY A 11 28.02 -18.75 8.53
N VAL A 12 28.42 -17.52 8.18
CA VAL A 12 28.95 -16.53 9.14
C VAL A 12 27.87 -16.08 10.11
N PHE A 13 26.63 -15.99 9.62
CA PHE A 13 25.40 -15.75 10.43
C PHE A 13 24.22 -16.48 9.80
N GLY A 14 23.14 -16.67 10.59
CA GLY A 14 22.01 -17.51 10.18
C GLY A 14 20.89 -16.75 9.47
N SER A 15 20.74 -15.44 9.72
CA SER A 15 19.59 -14.68 9.22
C SER A 15 19.92 -13.23 8.91
N ILE A 16 19.21 -12.68 7.92
CA ILE A 16 19.22 -11.26 7.57
C ILE A 16 17.85 -10.69 7.91
N ILE A 17 17.80 -9.74 8.83
CA ILE A 17 16.56 -9.01 9.16
C ILE A 17 16.75 -7.55 8.79
N VAL A 18 15.82 -7.01 8.02
CA VAL A 18 15.84 -5.63 7.59
C VAL A 18 14.85 -4.80 8.41
N LEU A 19 15.30 -3.64 8.89
CA LEU A 19 14.44 -2.65 9.53
C LEU A 19 14.33 -1.44 8.60
N VAL A 20 13.14 -1.20 8.09
CA VAL A 20 12.85 -0.04 7.23
C VAL A 20 12.39 1.12 8.11
N ASN A 21 13.27 2.08 8.32
CA ASN A 21 12.98 3.31 9.04
C ASN A 21 12.64 4.43 8.04
N SER A 22 11.49 4.28 7.39
CA SER A 22 10.93 5.25 6.44
C SER A 22 9.46 5.45 6.73
N GLU A 23 8.98 6.67 6.59
CA GLU A 23 7.55 7.00 6.67
C GLU A 23 6.85 6.86 5.30
N GLN A 24 7.64 6.70 4.25
CA GLN A 24 7.13 6.61 2.89
C GLN A 24 7.33 5.21 2.35
N ALA A 25 6.41 4.77 1.52
CA ALA A 25 6.58 3.55 0.75
C ALA A 25 7.85 3.65 -0.11
N MET A 26 8.54 2.55 -0.26
CA MET A 26 9.76 2.44 -1.06
C MET A 26 9.83 1.09 -1.76
N GLU A 27 10.67 0.98 -2.75
CA GLU A 27 10.88 -0.28 -3.47
C GLU A 27 11.53 -1.30 -2.55
N LEU A 28 10.85 -2.40 -2.30
CA LEU A 28 11.30 -3.50 -1.43
C LEU A 28 11.38 -4.86 -2.17
N GLY A 29 11.16 -4.90 -3.48
CA GLY A 29 11.23 -6.13 -4.28
C GLY A 29 12.58 -6.85 -4.21
N TRP A 30 13.66 -6.13 -3.85
CA TRP A 30 14.99 -6.70 -3.63
C TRP A 30 15.10 -7.62 -2.39
N LEU A 31 14.12 -7.64 -1.50
CA LEU A 31 14.14 -8.53 -0.32
C LEU A 31 14.28 -9.98 -0.73
N ASP A 32 13.51 -10.42 -1.72
CA ASP A 32 13.57 -11.80 -2.23
C ASP A 32 14.88 -12.06 -2.99
N GLU A 33 15.36 -11.09 -3.78
CA GLU A 33 16.62 -11.21 -4.52
C GLU A 33 17.81 -11.52 -3.61
N TYR A 34 17.83 -10.89 -2.42
CA TYR A 34 18.93 -11.04 -1.46
C TYR A 34 18.66 -12.01 -0.32
N ASP A 35 17.62 -12.84 -0.44
CA ASP A 35 17.29 -13.89 0.54
C ASP A 35 17.18 -13.34 1.96
N VAL A 36 16.42 -12.27 2.10
CA VAL A 36 16.13 -11.62 3.39
C VAL A 36 15.09 -12.44 4.14
N ASP A 37 15.39 -12.83 5.39
CA ASP A 37 14.51 -13.70 6.18
C ASP A 37 13.32 -12.98 6.79
N ALA A 38 13.47 -11.68 7.11
CA ALA A 38 12.40 -10.85 7.63
C ALA A 38 12.63 -9.37 7.35
N CYS A 39 11.53 -8.64 7.19
CA CYS A 39 11.54 -7.19 7.06
C CYS A 39 10.50 -6.57 7.99
N LEU A 40 10.89 -5.57 8.78
CA LEU A 40 10.00 -4.79 9.62
C LEU A 40 9.99 -3.34 9.13
N VAL A 41 8.82 -2.85 8.75
CA VAL A 41 8.61 -1.42 8.51
C VAL A 41 8.31 -0.75 9.85
N VAL A 42 9.26 0.03 10.34
CA VAL A 42 9.22 0.59 11.69
C VAL A 42 8.87 2.08 11.73
N GLY A 43 8.83 2.74 10.58
CA GLY A 43 8.52 4.17 10.48
C GLY A 43 9.43 5.03 11.35
N ARG A 44 8.86 5.96 12.09
CA ARG A 44 9.57 6.78 13.09
C ARG A 44 9.27 6.33 14.51
N PRO A 45 10.02 5.39 15.06
CA PRO A 45 9.71 4.81 16.38
C PRO A 45 9.96 5.78 17.55
N GLY A 46 10.63 6.91 17.32
CA GLY A 46 11.03 7.83 18.37
C GLY A 46 12.00 7.21 19.37
N ALA A 47 12.30 7.92 20.47
CA ALA A 47 13.31 7.49 21.42
C ALA A 47 12.98 6.20 22.17
N VAL A 48 11.70 5.90 22.40
CA VAL A 48 11.24 4.74 23.18
C VAL A 48 10.68 3.60 22.33
N GLY A 49 10.35 3.87 21.09
CA GLY A 49 9.72 2.87 20.19
C GLY A 49 10.64 1.72 19.82
N TYR A 50 11.95 1.89 19.94
CA TYR A 50 12.93 0.81 19.72
C TYR A 50 12.73 -0.36 20.66
N THR A 51 12.20 -0.15 21.88
CA THR A 51 11.84 -1.24 22.78
C THR A 51 10.76 -2.14 22.16
N GLY A 52 9.79 -1.55 21.47
CA GLY A 52 8.78 -2.31 20.73
C GLY A 52 9.37 -3.16 19.62
N ILE A 53 10.33 -2.60 18.86
CA ILE A 53 11.04 -3.34 17.79
C ILE A 53 11.78 -4.53 18.38
N VAL A 54 12.54 -4.33 19.46
CA VAL A 54 13.26 -5.41 20.14
C VAL A 54 12.29 -6.49 20.63
N ASN A 55 11.15 -6.11 21.21
CA ASN A 55 10.14 -7.06 21.67
C ASN A 55 9.57 -7.91 20.53
N VAL A 56 9.37 -7.33 19.35
CA VAL A 56 8.97 -8.07 18.15
C VAL A 56 10.10 -9.02 17.74
N LEU A 57 11.32 -8.53 17.57
CA LEU A 57 12.46 -9.34 17.11
C LEU A 57 12.78 -10.53 18.05
N THR A 58 12.52 -10.37 19.31
CA THR A 58 12.75 -11.44 20.34
C THR A 58 11.54 -12.33 20.58
N GLY A 59 10.41 -12.05 19.91
CA GLY A 59 9.16 -12.79 20.15
C GLY A 59 8.43 -12.43 21.46
N ALA A 60 8.91 -11.43 22.21
CA ALA A 60 8.23 -10.95 23.42
C ALA A 60 6.91 -10.22 23.10
N ALA A 61 6.76 -9.73 21.87
CA ALA A 61 5.51 -9.19 21.34
C ALA A 61 5.23 -9.75 19.95
N ASN A 62 3.97 -10.14 19.72
CA ASN A 62 3.51 -10.56 18.40
C ASN A 62 3.16 -9.32 17.57
N PRO A 63 3.76 -9.13 16.36
CA PRO A 63 3.43 -8.01 15.49
C PRO A 63 1.97 -8.08 15.01
N SER A 64 1.36 -6.93 14.84
CA SER A 64 -0.02 -6.80 14.36
C SER A 64 -0.23 -5.49 13.60
N GLY A 65 0.85 -4.91 13.10
CA GLY A 65 0.82 -3.78 12.18
C GLY A 65 0.40 -4.22 10.79
N ARG A 66 -0.20 -3.28 10.04
CA ARG A 66 -0.50 -3.44 8.62
C ARG A 66 0.10 -2.27 7.87
N LEU A 67 0.51 -2.52 6.64
CA LEU A 67 1.00 -1.47 5.75
C LEU A 67 -0.12 -0.49 5.44
N VAL A 68 0.20 0.78 5.50
CA VAL A 68 -0.75 1.89 5.25
C VAL A 68 -0.59 2.48 3.85
N ASP A 69 0.20 1.81 3.01
CA ASP A 69 0.43 2.17 1.62
C ASP A 69 0.73 0.91 0.80
N THR A 70 0.60 1.02 -0.52
CA THR A 70 1.05 -0.01 -1.47
C THR A 70 2.53 0.20 -1.77
N TYR A 71 3.31 -0.84 -1.62
CA TYR A 71 4.74 -0.84 -1.93
C TYR A 71 4.93 -1.38 -3.35
N ALA A 72 5.19 -0.49 -4.27
CA ALA A 72 5.42 -0.84 -5.67
C ALA A 72 6.77 -1.57 -5.86
N SER A 73 6.81 -2.48 -6.83
CA SER A 73 8.06 -3.10 -7.27
C SER A 73 8.96 -2.11 -8.00
N ASN A 74 8.34 -1.13 -8.67
CA ASN A 74 9.01 0.00 -9.29
C ASN A 74 8.19 1.26 -9.01
N SER A 75 8.79 2.26 -8.39
CA SER A 75 8.14 3.53 -8.04
C SER A 75 7.54 4.27 -9.23
N LEU A 76 8.06 4.03 -10.43
CA LEU A 76 7.53 4.61 -11.66
C LEU A 76 6.27 3.90 -12.20
N SER A 77 5.74 2.91 -11.50
CA SER A 77 4.51 2.21 -11.91
C SER A 77 3.25 3.06 -11.73
N ALA A 78 3.26 4.00 -10.78
CA ALA A 78 2.12 4.86 -10.48
C ALA A 78 2.24 6.24 -11.16
N PRO A 79 1.14 6.80 -11.68
CA PRO A 79 1.13 8.10 -12.36
C PRO A 79 1.69 9.24 -11.48
N ALA A 80 1.43 9.22 -10.19
CA ALA A 80 1.94 10.21 -9.25
C ALA A 80 3.46 10.33 -9.30
N THR A 81 4.15 9.18 -9.29
CA THR A 81 5.62 9.14 -9.25
C THR A 81 6.23 9.45 -10.61
N VAL A 82 5.63 8.97 -11.69
CA VAL A 82 6.11 9.25 -13.07
C VAL A 82 6.18 10.77 -13.33
N PHE A 83 5.22 11.51 -12.83
CA PHE A 83 5.12 12.96 -13.05
C PHE A 83 5.64 13.81 -11.88
N ALA A 84 6.10 13.18 -10.80
CA ALA A 84 6.74 13.86 -9.68
C ALA A 84 8.17 14.35 -9.98
N GLY A 85 8.73 13.95 -11.10
CA GLY A 85 9.94 14.41 -11.77
C GLY A 85 11.15 14.74 -10.91
N GLU A 86 12.33 14.63 -11.50
CA GLU A 86 13.51 15.30 -10.99
C GLU A 86 13.32 16.82 -11.11
N ASN A 87 13.99 17.62 -10.27
CA ASN A 87 13.99 19.09 -10.30
C ASN A 87 14.51 19.71 -11.63
N THR A 88 14.57 18.93 -12.67
CA THR A 88 15.03 19.30 -14.02
C THR A 88 13.88 19.43 -15.02
N GLN A 89 12.65 19.06 -14.64
CA GLN A 89 11.51 19.22 -15.53
C GLN A 89 11.02 20.67 -15.50
N THR A 90 11.06 21.32 -16.63
CA THR A 90 10.59 22.70 -16.81
C THR A 90 9.35 22.73 -17.69
N TRP A 91 8.59 23.81 -17.58
CA TRP A 91 7.46 24.04 -18.46
C TRP A 91 7.89 24.07 -19.92
N ALA A 92 7.21 23.33 -20.78
CA ALA A 92 7.45 23.41 -22.22
C ALA A 92 7.10 24.79 -22.83
N ASN A 93 6.28 25.55 -22.12
CA ASN A 93 5.84 26.90 -22.45
C ASN A 93 6.28 27.93 -21.41
N LEU A 94 7.47 27.75 -20.83
CA LEU A 94 8.00 28.59 -19.75
C LEU A 94 7.99 30.07 -20.11
N ASP A 95 8.44 30.43 -21.32
CA ASP A 95 8.46 31.82 -21.81
C ASP A 95 7.06 32.46 -21.75
N TRP A 96 6.02 31.70 -22.04
CA TRP A 96 4.64 32.18 -21.93
C TRP A 96 4.24 32.40 -20.49
N VAL A 97 4.58 31.47 -19.62
CA VAL A 97 4.29 31.52 -18.16
C VAL A 97 4.95 32.74 -17.54
N GLU A 98 6.24 32.95 -17.81
CA GLU A 98 7.02 34.09 -17.30
C GLU A 98 6.49 35.44 -17.82
N ASN A 99 6.05 35.50 -19.09
CA ASN A 99 5.54 36.73 -19.69
C ASN A 99 4.09 37.09 -19.32
N ASN A 100 3.39 36.24 -18.58
CA ASN A 100 2.00 36.46 -18.17
C ASN A 100 1.83 36.65 -16.66
N ASP A 101 2.88 37.03 -15.95
CA ASP A 101 2.89 37.31 -14.51
C ASP A 101 2.28 36.19 -13.65
N VAL A 102 2.51 34.93 -14.02
CA VAL A 102 2.09 33.79 -13.21
C VAL A 102 3.10 33.65 -12.05
N ASP A 103 2.67 34.06 -10.88
CA ASP A 103 3.49 33.99 -9.67
C ASP A 103 3.50 32.57 -9.09
N PHE A 104 4.59 31.84 -9.27
CA PHE A 104 4.81 30.52 -8.67
C PHE A 104 5.70 30.55 -7.44
N GLY A 105 6.13 31.73 -6.98
CA GLY A 105 7.03 31.91 -5.87
C GLY A 105 8.27 32.73 -6.23
N THR A 106 9.10 33.04 -5.26
CA THR A 106 10.24 33.96 -5.40
C THR A 106 11.59 33.28 -5.14
N ASP A 107 11.64 31.98 -5.04
CA ASP A 107 12.83 31.20 -4.67
C ASP A 107 13.54 30.53 -5.86
N GLY A 108 13.09 30.79 -7.08
CA GLY A 108 13.64 30.18 -8.29
C GLY A 108 13.09 28.78 -8.58
N SER A 109 12.10 28.34 -7.82
CA SER A 109 11.41 27.06 -8.04
C SER A 109 10.26 27.16 -9.07
N GLU A 110 9.94 28.37 -9.48
CA GLU A 110 8.85 28.69 -10.41
C GLU A 110 8.99 28.02 -11.77
N ASN A 111 10.17 27.57 -12.13
CA ASN A 111 10.44 26.87 -13.38
C ASN A 111 10.15 25.37 -13.30
N ASN A 112 9.88 24.86 -12.12
CA ASN A 112 9.59 23.44 -11.87
C ASN A 112 8.09 23.22 -11.73
N TRP A 113 7.65 22.05 -12.12
CA TRP A 113 6.25 21.69 -12.03
C TRP A 113 6.06 20.21 -11.70
N ILE A 114 4.95 19.92 -11.07
CA ILE A 114 4.48 18.55 -10.79
C ILE A 114 3.07 18.44 -11.34
N VAL A 115 2.77 17.34 -12.03
CA VAL A 115 1.42 17.00 -12.47
C VAL A 115 0.86 15.92 -11.55
N TYR A 116 -0.22 16.24 -10.84
CA TYR A 116 -1.00 15.26 -10.08
C TYR A 116 -1.84 14.40 -11.03
N ALA A 117 -1.16 13.62 -11.86
CA ALA A 117 -1.79 12.82 -12.91
C ALA A 117 -2.60 11.63 -12.38
N GLU A 118 -2.38 11.26 -11.12
CA GLU A 118 -3.11 10.20 -10.44
C GLU A 118 -4.59 10.53 -10.21
N GLY A 119 -4.97 11.80 -10.17
CA GLY A 119 -6.34 12.23 -9.90
C GLY A 119 -6.87 11.61 -8.60
N ILE A 120 -7.93 10.81 -8.70
CA ILE A 120 -8.51 10.08 -7.56
C ILE A 120 -7.79 8.76 -7.25
N TYR A 121 -6.88 8.32 -8.11
CA TYR A 121 -6.22 7.00 -8.05
C TYR A 121 -4.90 7.07 -7.27
N VAL A 122 -4.97 7.48 -6.02
CA VAL A 122 -3.82 7.59 -5.11
C VAL A 122 -3.57 6.26 -4.39
N GLY A 123 -2.31 5.83 -4.35
CA GLY A 123 -1.87 4.62 -3.64
C GLY A 123 -2.62 3.36 -4.10
N TYR A 124 -3.15 2.59 -3.17
CA TYR A 124 -3.86 1.33 -3.46
C TYR A 124 -5.01 1.50 -4.46
N LYS A 125 -5.66 2.66 -4.50
CA LYS A 125 -6.77 2.91 -5.43
C LYS A 125 -6.35 2.77 -6.88
N TYR A 126 -5.10 3.17 -7.20
CA TYR A 126 -4.56 2.96 -8.53
C TYR A 126 -4.40 1.47 -8.84
N TYR A 127 -3.68 0.75 -7.99
CA TYR A 127 -3.34 -0.65 -8.25
C TYR A 127 -4.57 -1.55 -8.26
N GLU A 128 -5.50 -1.37 -7.33
CA GLU A 128 -6.74 -2.15 -7.27
C GLU A 128 -7.66 -1.85 -8.46
N THR A 129 -7.75 -0.58 -8.89
CA THR A 129 -8.53 -0.24 -10.08
C THR A 129 -7.90 -0.82 -11.34
N ARG A 130 -6.58 -0.79 -11.46
CA ARG A 130 -5.89 -1.43 -12.58
C ARG A 130 -6.08 -2.94 -12.58
N TYR A 131 -6.14 -3.58 -11.43
CA TYR A 131 -6.45 -5.00 -11.31
C TYR A 131 -7.87 -5.31 -11.84
N GLU A 132 -8.87 -4.55 -11.43
CA GLU A 132 -10.24 -4.65 -11.93
C GLU A 132 -10.29 -4.47 -13.46
N ASP A 133 -9.60 -3.47 -13.99
CA ASP A 133 -9.55 -3.19 -15.43
C ASP A 133 -8.86 -4.29 -16.22
N THR A 134 -7.68 -4.71 -15.81
CA THR A 134 -6.79 -5.50 -16.64
C THR A 134 -6.93 -6.99 -16.39
N VAL A 135 -7.18 -7.41 -15.16
CA VAL A 135 -7.31 -8.82 -14.77
C VAL A 135 -8.77 -9.26 -14.82
N LEU A 136 -9.65 -8.53 -14.13
CA LEU A 136 -11.07 -8.86 -14.06
C LEU A 136 -11.87 -8.37 -15.28
N LYS A 137 -11.30 -7.50 -16.10
CA LYS A 137 -11.94 -6.92 -17.30
C LYS A 137 -13.24 -6.16 -16.97
N ALA A 138 -13.32 -5.59 -15.79
CA ALA A 138 -14.50 -4.87 -15.33
C ALA A 138 -14.52 -3.39 -15.76
N GLY A 139 -13.37 -2.82 -16.05
CA GLY A 139 -13.21 -1.42 -16.47
C GLY A 139 -12.87 -1.24 -17.96
N ASN A 140 -12.34 -0.06 -18.31
CA ASN A 140 -12.04 0.33 -19.70
C ASN A 140 -10.56 0.63 -19.95
N ALA A 141 -9.68 0.56 -18.96
CA ALA A 141 -8.28 0.95 -19.17
C ALA A 141 -7.56 -0.01 -20.13
N ASP A 142 -6.65 0.56 -20.92
CA ASP A 142 -5.77 -0.23 -21.77
C ASP A 142 -4.73 -0.95 -20.89
N SER A 143 -4.77 -2.27 -20.90
CA SER A 143 -3.90 -3.12 -20.09
C SER A 143 -2.41 -3.02 -20.42
N THR A 144 -2.06 -2.48 -21.59
CA THR A 144 -0.65 -2.35 -22.01
C THR A 144 0.01 -1.07 -21.51
N LYS A 145 -0.78 -0.09 -21.07
CA LYS A 145 -0.26 1.21 -20.61
C LYS A 145 0.01 1.21 -19.11
N GLY A 146 1.02 1.96 -18.71
CA GLY A 146 1.38 2.16 -17.31
C GLY A 146 2.05 0.96 -16.63
N SER A 147 2.50 -0.04 -17.38
CA SER A 147 3.33 -1.12 -16.86
C SER A 147 4.78 -0.65 -16.74
N SER A 148 5.36 -0.85 -15.57
CA SER A 148 6.78 -0.54 -15.32
C SER A 148 7.73 -1.52 -16.02
N THR A 149 7.23 -2.69 -16.44
CA THR A 149 8.02 -3.73 -17.14
C THR A 149 8.05 -3.56 -18.63
N GLY A 150 7.22 -2.68 -19.20
CA GLY A 150 7.02 -2.54 -20.65
C GLY A 150 6.17 -3.65 -21.28
N ASN A 151 5.69 -4.59 -20.49
CA ASN A 151 4.76 -5.65 -20.91
C ASN A 151 3.29 -5.24 -20.63
N ALA A 152 2.35 -6.14 -20.82
CA ALA A 152 1.00 -5.97 -20.32
C ALA A 152 1.02 -5.82 -18.79
N TRP A 153 0.24 -4.89 -18.28
CA TRP A 153 0.19 -4.65 -16.84
C TRP A 153 -0.26 -5.91 -16.08
N ASN A 154 0.50 -6.27 -15.05
CA ASN A 154 0.21 -7.39 -14.17
C ASN A 154 0.44 -6.96 -12.73
N TYR A 155 -0.54 -7.20 -11.88
CA TYR A 155 -0.50 -6.79 -10.47
C TYR A 155 0.74 -7.32 -9.73
N ALA A 156 1.09 -8.60 -9.93
CA ALA A 156 2.23 -9.22 -9.26
C ALA A 156 3.59 -8.65 -9.69
N ASP A 157 3.67 -8.06 -10.88
CA ASP A 157 4.90 -7.42 -11.36
C ASP A 157 5.04 -5.98 -10.84
N GLU A 158 3.91 -5.33 -10.54
CA GLU A 158 3.86 -3.92 -10.16
C GLU A 158 3.82 -3.69 -8.65
N VAL A 159 3.36 -4.68 -7.86
CA VAL A 159 3.16 -4.56 -6.42
C VAL A 159 3.96 -5.61 -5.67
N SER A 160 4.88 -5.17 -4.82
CA SER A 160 5.64 -6.04 -3.93
C SER A 160 4.85 -6.36 -2.65
N PHE A 161 4.21 -5.36 -2.05
CA PHE A 161 3.36 -5.52 -0.86
C PHE A 161 2.13 -4.63 -0.98
N THR A 162 0.97 -5.20 -0.66
CA THR A 162 -0.30 -4.50 -0.78
C THR A 162 -0.56 -3.56 0.40
N PHE A 163 -1.42 -2.58 0.21
CA PHE A 163 -2.05 -1.87 1.33
C PHE A 163 -2.74 -2.90 2.23
N GLY A 164 -2.60 -2.75 3.54
CA GLY A 164 -3.17 -3.69 4.51
C GLY A 164 -2.34 -4.96 4.74
N ASP A 165 -1.27 -5.18 3.99
CA ASP A 165 -0.41 -6.35 4.20
C ASP A 165 0.34 -6.29 5.53
N GLY A 166 0.64 -7.46 6.07
CA GLY A 166 1.42 -7.59 7.29
C GLY A 166 1.32 -8.98 7.89
N LEU A 167 2.40 -9.41 8.50
CA LEU A 167 2.55 -10.73 9.10
C LEU A 167 2.38 -10.69 10.61
N SER A 168 2.03 -11.83 11.17
CA SER A 168 1.94 -12.11 12.59
C SER A 168 2.70 -13.42 12.89
N TYR A 169 3.04 -13.65 14.16
CA TYR A 169 3.59 -14.94 14.62
C TYR A 169 2.52 -16.01 14.82
N THR A 170 1.28 -15.68 14.44
CA THR A 170 0.14 -16.60 14.41
C THR A 170 -0.67 -16.36 13.14
N THR A 171 -1.61 -17.22 12.87
CA THR A 171 -2.52 -17.13 11.72
C THR A 171 -3.94 -16.84 12.17
N PHE A 172 -4.70 -16.16 11.32
CA PHE A 172 -6.10 -15.82 11.58
C PHE A 172 -6.98 -16.22 10.41
N GLU A 173 -8.20 -16.57 10.73
CA GLU A 173 -9.29 -16.71 9.76
C GLU A 173 -10.33 -15.63 10.06
N GLN A 174 -10.77 -14.94 9.00
CA GLN A 174 -11.82 -13.93 9.07
C GLN A 174 -13.06 -14.43 8.33
N LYS A 175 -14.21 -14.28 8.96
CA LYS A 175 -15.49 -14.62 8.37
C LYS A 175 -16.47 -13.47 8.54
N LEU A 176 -16.96 -12.94 7.44
CA LEU A 176 -18.04 -11.97 7.46
C LEU A 176 -19.35 -12.69 7.82
N ASP A 177 -19.94 -12.34 8.94
CA ASP A 177 -21.19 -12.92 9.40
C ASP A 177 -22.41 -12.17 8.87
N GLN A 178 -22.37 -10.84 8.92
CA GLN A 178 -23.45 -10.03 8.37
C GLN A 178 -23.01 -8.57 8.09
N VAL A 179 -23.78 -7.92 7.23
CA VAL A 179 -23.78 -6.48 7.03
C VAL A 179 -25.19 -5.96 7.19
N LYS A 180 -25.40 -4.94 7.99
CA LYS A 180 -26.69 -4.29 8.22
C LYS A 180 -26.62 -2.80 7.96
N TYR A 181 -27.65 -2.25 7.37
CA TYR A 181 -27.85 -0.80 7.33
C TYR A 181 -28.58 -0.35 8.58
N ASN A 182 -28.04 0.62 9.27
CA ASN A 182 -28.64 1.27 10.42
C ASN A 182 -29.20 2.63 9.98
N ALA A 183 -30.54 2.71 9.88
CA ALA A 183 -31.23 3.92 9.43
C ALA A 183 -31.20 5.07 10.45
N GLU A 184 -30.93 4.77 11.73
CA GLU A 184 -30.84 5.82 12.75
C GLU A 184 -29.53 6.59 12.68
N THR A 185 -28.46 5.91 12.30
CA THR A 185 -27.11 6.49 12.20
C THR A 185 -26.67 6.73 10.75
N ASP A 186 -27.52 6.36 9.77
CA ASP A 186 -27.22 6.41 8.34
C ASP A 186 -25.86 5.74 8.01
N SER A 187 -25.65 4.55 8.56
CA SER A 187 -24.39 3.83 8.45
C SER A 187 -24.58 2.33 8.21
N TYR A 188 -23.55 1.68 7.71
CA TYR A 188 -23.48 0.22 7.63
C TYR A 188 -22.69 -0.32 8.83
N GLU A 189 -23.25 -1.36 9.44
CA GLU A 189 -22.60 -2.12 10.51
C GLU A 189 -22.22 -3.50 9.96
N ALA A 190 -20.99 -3.90 10.14
CA ALA A 190 -20.50 -5.22 9.76
C ALA A 190 -20.12 -6.03 11.00
N GLU A 191 -20.51 -7.31 11.01
CA GLU A 191 -20.09 -8.26 12.04
C GLU A 191 -19.15 -9.27 11.40
N VAL A 192 -17.94 -9.37 11.96
CA VAL A 192 -16.88 -10.28 11.47
C VAL A 192 -16.39 -11.13 12.61
N THR A 193 -16.43 -12.45 12.42
CA THR A 193 -15.78 -13.39 13.33
C THR A 193 -14.31 -13.54 12.92
N VAL A 194 -13.42 -13.28 13.87
CA VAL A 194 -11.97 -13.50 13.70
C VAL A 194 -11.54 -14.64 14.61
N THR A 195 -10.97 -15.69 14.03
CA THR A 195 -10.49 -16.86 14.73
C THR A 195 -8.96 -16.93 14.64
N ASN A 196 -8.29 -17.00 15.76
CA ASN A 196 -6.85 -17.31 15.78
C ASN A 196 -6.68 -18.82 15.52
N THR A 197 -6.04 -19.17 14.44
CA THR A 197 -5.83 -20.56 13.99
C THR A 197 -4.43 -21.08 14.28
N GLY A 198 -3.55 -20.26 14.87
CA GLY A 198 -2.22 -20.65 15.27
C GLY A 198 -2.06 -20.74 16.80
N ASP A 199 -0.84 -20.96 17.26
CA ASP A 199 -0.54 -21.29 18.66
C ASP A 199 -0.14 -20.08 19.51
N VAL A 200 0.05 -18.91 18.91
CA VAL A 200 0.51 -17.71 19.61
C VAL A 200 -0.63 -16.70 19.70
N ALA A 201 -0.83 -16.13 20.89
CA ALA A 201 -1.80 -15.05 21.06
C ALA A 201 -1.41 -13.84 20.20
N GLY A 202 -2.37 -13.27 19.48
CA GLY A 202 -2.14 -12.15 18.58
C GLY A 202 -3.36 -11.28 18.39
N ARG A 203 -3.17 -10.21 17.63
CA ARG A 203 -4.24 -9.31 17.20
C ARG A 203 -4.31 -9.34 15.69
N ASP A 204 -5.52 -9.29 15.17
CA ASP A 204 -5.75 -9.14 13.74
C ASP A 204 -6.42 -7.82 13.44
N VAL A 205 -6.30 -7.38 12.19
CA VAL A 205 -6.94 -6.18 11.65
C VAL A 205 -7.91 -6.63 10.58
N VAL A 206 -9.15 -6.22 10.71
CA VAL A 206 -10.19 -6.38 9.68
C VAL A 206 -10.33 -5.06 8.97
N GLU A 207 -10.16 -5.04 7.69
CA GLU A 207 -10.31 -3.87 6.84
C GLU A 207 -11.60 -3.96 6.04
N PHE A 208 -12.31 -2.85 5.93
CA PHE A 208 -13.56 -2.76 5.20
C PHE A 208 -13.37 -1.88 3.98
N TYR A 209 -13.75 -2.42 2.84
CA TYR A 209 -13.72 -1.74 1.56
C TYR A 209 -15.14 -1.64 0.99
N ALA A 210 -15.46 -0.49 0.44
CA ALA A 210 -16.65 -0.28 -0.36
C ALA A 210 -16.29 -0.36 -1.84
N GLN A 211 -17.07 -1.13 -2.58
CA GLN A 211 -17.01 -1.17 -4.04
C GLN A 211 -18.28 -0.55 -4.59
N THR A 212 -18.15 0.51 -5.38
CA THR A 212 -19.28 1.15 -6.04
C THR A 212 -19.44 0.58 -7.43
N PRO A 213 -20.68 0.37 -7.91
CA PRO A 213 -20.91 -0.09 -9.27
C PRO A 213 -20.26 0.83 -10.31
N TYR A 214 -19.70 0.23 -11.35
CA TYR A 214 -19.15 0.92 -12.51
C TYR A 214 -19.89 0.40 -13.76
N GLY A 215 -20.98 1.08 -14.09
CA GLY A 215 -21.90 0.68 -15.12
C GLY A 215 -21.79 1.49 -16.42
N ASP A 216 -22.80 1.36 -17.26
CA ASP A 216 -22.85 2.04 -18.55
C ASP A 216 -22.90 3.57 -18.40
N TYR A 217 -23.58 4.06 -17.35
CA TYR A 217 -23.63 5.50 -17.06
C TYR A 217 -22.23 6.10 -16.85
N GLU A 218 -21.40 5.45 -16.03
CA GLU A 218 -20.05 5.92 -15.76
C GLU A 218 -19.18 5.90 -17.03
N LYS A 219 -19.30 4.83 -17.81
CA LYS A 219 -18.56 4.65 -19.06
C LYS A 219 -18.94 5.69 -20.11
N GLU A 220 -20.25 5.92 -20.31
CA GLU A 220 -20.76 6.87 -21.29
C GLU A 220 -20.48 8.32 -20.91
N ASN A 221 -20.48 8.63 -19.62
CA ASN A 221 -20.28 9.98 -19.11
C ASN A 221 -18.85 10.26 -18.63
N HIS A 222 -17.92 9.32 -18.83
CA HIS A 222 -16.52 9.44 -18.42
C HIS A 222 -16.35 9.77 -16.91
N VAL A 223 -17.19 9.16 -16.07
CA VAL A 223 -17.09 9.31 -14.61
C VAL A 223 -16.00 8.39 -14.09
N GLU A 224 -15.00 8.96 -13.45
CA GLU A 224 -13.93 8.19 -12.82
C GLU A 224 -14.36 7.71 -11.42
N LYS A 225 -14.11 6.44 -11.15
CA LYS A 225 -14.32 5.80 -9.84
C LYS A 225 -13.18 4.83 -9.55
N ALA A 226 -12.64 4.88 -8.35
CA ALA A 226 -11.77 3.81 -7.89
C ALA A 226 -12.57 2.53 -7.69
N ALA A 227 -12.00 1.38 -8.05
CA ALA A 227 -12.66 0.08 -7.93
C ALA A 227 -13.05 -0.23 -6.49
N VAL A 228 -12.18 0.12 -5.55
CA VAL A 228 -12.42 -0.07 -4.12
C VAL A 228 -12.01 1.17 -3.34
N GLN A 229 -12.71 1.42 -2.25
CA GLN A 229 -12.41 2.47 -1.30
C GLN A 229 -12.38 1.92 0.11
N PHE A 230 -11.27 2.11 0.80
CA PHE A 230 -11.17 1.81 2.22
C PHE A 230 -12.12 2.71 3.01
N VAL A 231 -13.01 2.10 3.79
CA VAL A 231 -14.04 2.82 4.53
C VAL A 231 -13.91 2.68 6.05
N GLY A 232 -13.10 1.74 6.50
CA GLY A 232 -12.85 1.57 7.93
C GLY A 232 -12.07 0.32 8.26
N MET A 233 -11.68 0.21 9.52
CA MET A 233 -11.02 -0.97 10.07
C MET A 233 -11.44 -1.25 11.49
N GLY A 234 -11.37 -2.53 11.87
CA GLY A 234 -11.45 -2.98 13.25
C GLY A 234 -10.20 -3.76 13.64
N LYS A 235 -9.68 -3.54 14.84
CA LYS A 235 -8.57 -4.32 15.39
C LYS A 235 -9.01 -5.11 16.59
N THR A 236 -8.74 -6.42 16.57
CA THR A 236 -9.11 -7.31 17.68
C THR A 236 -8.33 -6.97 18.96
N LYS A 237 -8.88 -7.35 20.12
CA LYS A 237 -8.07 -7.52 21.32
C LYS A 237 -7.10 -8.70 21.11
N PRO A 238 -6.06 -8.88 21.94
CA PRO A 238 -5.26 -10.09 21.85
C PRO A 238 -6.16 -11.32 22.02
N VAL A 239 -6.16 -12.20 21.03
CA VAL A 239 -6.94 -13.44 21.04
C VAL A 239 -5.99 -14.62 21.05
N SER A 240 -6.12 -15.45 22.08
CA SER A 240 -5.49 -16.77 22.13
C SER A 240 -6.38 -17.84 21.47
N TYR A 241 -7.67 -17.63 21.48
CA TYR A 241 -8.71 -18.45 20.82
C TYR A 241 -10.06 -17.79 21.09
N THR A 242 -10.63 -16.98 20.20
CA THR A 242 -12.03 -16.47 20.42
C THR A 242 -12.61 -15.65 19.27
N HIS A 243 -13.92 -15.59 19.27
CA HIS A 243 -14.74 -14.77 18.39
C HIS A 243 -14.73 -13.28 18.78
N LEU A 244 -14.75 -12.40 17.81
CA LEU A 244 -14.93 -10.95 18.00
C LEU A 244 -16.09 -10.42 17.18
N ARG A 245 -16.79 -9.45 17.80
CA ARG A 245 -17.70 -8.53 17.09
C ARG A 245 -17.01 -7.17 16.99
N ALA A 246 -16.90 -6.63 15.81
CA ALA A 246 -16.47 -5.28 15.52
C ALA A 246 -17.66 -4.41 15.12
#